data_e3fc31343ffe0fd8a0147824645c7577
#
_entry.id   e3fc31343ffe0fd8a0147824645c7577
#
_cell.length_a   1.000
_cell.length_b   1.000
_cell.length_c   1.000
_cell.angle_alpha   90.00
_cell.angle_beta   90.00
_cell.angle_gamma   90.00
#
_symmetry.space_group_name_H-M   'P 1'
#
loop_
_entity.id
_entity.type
_entity.pdbx_description
1 polymer ?
#
loop_
_entity_poly.entity_id
_entity_poly.type
_entity_poly.pdbx_seq_one_letter_code
_entity_poly.pdbx_strand_id
1 'polypeptide(L)'
;MKKSPTKNKKQTPKNSAILLAGGSGSRMRGVVKDKVLEELLGLPVIMHSFKAFLESGQVAEAVFVCRDDAQKKAIRSALKEYFPNVSKHISIKFADGGAERQDSVLNGLSEVSDSDGLAFIHDGARPLVGAENIVLLSVSAQRDGASVLASKVVDTIKRIPANKKTENVKLDDLDRSRLWAMQTPQVFKASEILSAYKFVKKNKLKITDDVAAYTAFGKKVSIVENIYPNPKITVPQDIAYIEFLNSKGIK
;
A
#
# COMPACT_ATOMS: atom_id res chain seq x y z
N MET A 1 -11.23 -43.27 33.04
CA MET A 1 -11.24 -42.72 31.68
C MET A 1 -10.69 -41.29 31.73
N LYS A 2 -9.45 -41.05 31.31
CA LYS A 2 -8.81 -39.71 31.25
C LYS A 2 -9.23 -39.08 29.92
N LYS A 3 -9.94 -37.95 29.94
CA LYS A 3 -10.23 -37.16 28.76
C LYS A 3 -8.90 -36.55 28.25
N SER A 4 -8.53 -36.89 27.01
CA SER A 4 -7.43 -36.23 26.29
C SER A 4 -7.74 -34.76 26.08
N PRO A 5 -6.79 -33.83 26.25
CA PRO A 5 -7.01 -32.43 25.95
C PRO A 5 -7.17 -32.23 24.43
N THR A 6 -8.31 -31.69 24.03
CA THR A 6 -8.56 -31.23 22.67
C THR A 6 -7.54 -30.17 22.31
N LYS A 7 -6.60 -30.49 21.43
CA LYS A 7 -5.69 -29.51 20.81
C LYS A 7 -6.56 -28.51 20.03
N ASN A 8 -6.74 -27.31 20.59
CA ASN A 8 -7.24 -26.18 19.84
C ASN A 8 -6.30 -25.95 18.66
N LYS A 9 -6.70 -26.28 17.44
CA LYS A 9 -6.00 -25.88 16.23
C LYS A 9 -6.07 -24.35 16.20
N LYS A 10 -4.98 -23.65 16.52
CA LYS A 10 -4.87 -22.20 16.27
C LYS A 10 -5.17 -22.00 14.78
N GLN A 11 -6.24 -21.30 14.50
CA GLN A 11 -6.58 -20.88 13.14
C GLN A 11 -5.41 -20.02 12.60
N THR A 12 -4.97 -20.26 11.38
CA THR A 12 -3.93 -19.43 10.73
C THR A 12 -4.47 -17.98 10.68
N PRO A 13 -3.70 -16.98 11.14
CA PRO A 13 -4.15 -15.59 11.12
C PRO A 13 -4.53 -15.15 9.71
N LYS A 14 -5.61 -14.38 9.59
CA LYS A 14 -6.11 -13.88 8.31
C LYS A 14 -5.47 -12.52 8.01
N ASN A 15 -4.63 -12.46 6.98
CA ASN A 15 -4.03 -11.22 6.55
C ASN A 15 -5.01 -10.36 5.76
N SER A 16 -4.84 -9.04 5.84
CA SER A 16 -5.70 -8.05 5.19
C SER A 16 -4.92 -7.12 4.27
N ALA A 17 -5.41 -6.89 3.06
CA ALA A 17 -4.92 -5.85 2.17
C ALA A 17 -5.73 -4.56 2.39
N ILE A 18 -5.05 -3.43 2.61
CA ILE A 18 -5.66 -2.10 2.72
C ILE A 18 -5.28 -1.34 1.45
N LEU A 19 -6.25 -1.19 0.54
CA LEU A 19 -6.07 -0.56 -0.77
C LEU A 19 -6.53 0.90 -0.70
N LEU A 20 -5.59 1.83 -0.74
CA LEU A 20 -5.88 3.25 -0.65
C LEU A 20 -6.33 3.80 -2.02
N ALA A 21 -7.63 4.00 -2.18
CA ALA A 21 -8.25 4.59 -3.36
C ALA A 21 -8.43 6.11 -3.20
N GLY A 22 -8.64 6.58 -1.99
CA GLY A 22 -8.84 7.99 -1.67
C GLY A 22 -7.59 8.83 -1.91
N GLY A 23 -7.72 9.87 -2.71
CA GLY A 23 -6.67 10.85 -2.95
C GLY A 23 -7.23 11.95 -3.84
N SER A 24 -6.94 13.22 -3.54
CA SER A 24 -7.50 14.37 -4.29
C SER A 24 -7.10 14.39 -5.76
N GLY A 25 -6.08 13.63 -6.17
CA GLY A 25 -5.58 13.63 -7.55
C GLY A 25 -5.24 15.02 -8.09
N SER A 26 -4.90 15.97 -7.20
CA SER A 26 -4.77 17.39 -7.54
C SER A 26 -3.87 17.67 -8.74
N ARG A 27 -2.84 16.83 -8.96
CA ARG A 27 -1.92 16.92 -10.10
C ARG A 27 -2.50 16.39 -11.42
N MET A 28 -3.64 15.69 -11.37
CA MET A 28 -4.36 15.18 -12.54
C MET A 28 -5.64 15.98 -12.86
N ARG A 29 -5.90 17.08 -12.12
CA ARG A 29 -7.10 17.92 -12.30
C ARG A 29 -7.18 18.46 -13.73
N GLY A 30 -8.36 18.26 -14.35
CA GLY A 30 -8.65 18.70 -15.71
C GLY A 30 -8.37 17.64 -16.79
N VAL A 31 -7.66 16.55 -16.48
CA VAL A 31 -7.37 15.45 -17.44
C VAL A 31 -8.10 14.17 -17.06
N VAL A 32 -8.09 13.83 -15.75
CA VAL A 32 -8.64 12.57 -15.25
C VAL A 32 -9.51 12.83 -14.02
N LYS A 33 -10.74 12.29 -14.03
CA LYS A 33 -11.71 12.49 -12.94
C LYS A 33 -11.30 11.71 -11.68
N ASP A 34 -10.83 10.49 -11.84
CA ASP A 34 -10.40 9.62 -10.75
C ASP A 34 -9.33 8.62 -11.23
N LYS A 35 -8.08 8.90 -10.93
CA LYS A 35 -6.92 8.15 -11.45
C LYS A 35 -6.87 6.67 -11.09
N VAL A 36 -7.52 6.25 -9.99
CA VAL A 36 -7.53 4.82 -9.59
C VAL A 36 -8.66 4.06 -10.27
N LEU A 37 -9.61 4.79 -10.87
CA LEU A 37 -10.71 4.23 -11.66
C LEU A 37 -10.47 4.36 -13.17
N GLU A 38 -9.41 5.07 -13.61
CA GLU A 38 -9.06 5.12 -15.02
C GLU A 38 -8.75 3.74 -15.54
N GLU A 39 -9.13 3.51 -16.78
CA GLU A 39 -8.83 2.26 -17.47
C GLU A 39 -7.34 2.19 -17.81
N LEU A 40 -6.73 1.08 -17.47
CA LEU A 40 -5.38 0.72 -17.80
C LEU A 40 -5.39 -0.74 -18.26
N LEU A 41 -4.99 -0.99 -19.52
CA LEU A 41 -4.89 -2.37 -20.05
C LEU A 41 -6.17 -3.22 -19.82
N GLY A 42 -7.34 -2.60 -20.01
CA GLY A 42 -8.65 -3.26 -19.89
C GLY A 42 -9.18 -3.43 -18.47
N LEU A 43 -8.53 -2.87 -17.45
CA LEU A 43 -8.99 -2.88 -16.07
C LEU A 43 -8.82 -1.50 -15.44
N PRO A 44 -9.67 -1.09 -14.48
CA PRO A 44 -9.38 0.08 -13.64
C PRO A 44 -8.06 -0.10 -12.89
N VAL A 45 -7.27 0.97 -12.79
CA VAL A 45 -5.94 0.99 -12.16
C VAL A 45 -5.91 0.22 -10.82
N ILE A 46 -6.86 0.48 -9.92
CA ILE A 46 -6.89 -0.18 -8.60
C ILE A 46 -7.16 -1.69 -8.70
N MET A 47 -7.81 -2.14 -9.75
CA MET A 47 -8.10 -3.55 -9.97
C MET A 47 -6.86 -4.36 -10.32
N HIS A 48 -5.83 -3.75 -10.92
CA HIS A 48 -4.52 -4.39 -11.12
C HIS A 48 -3.86 -4.70 -9.78
N SER A 49 -3.81 -3.73 -8.86
CA SER A 49 -3.29 -3.94 -7.52
C SER A 49 -4.08 -5.04 -6.79
N PHE A 50 -5.41 -4.97 -6.83
CA PHE A 50 -6.26 -5.97 -6.20
C PHE A 50 -6.06 -7.37 -6.78
N LYS A 51 -5.92 -7.49 -8.11
CA LYS A 51 -5.60 -8.75 -8.81
C LYS A 51 -4.31 -9.36 -8.29
N ALA A 52 -3.25 -8.56 -8.14
CA ALA A 52 -1.97 -9.04 -7.61
C ALA A 52 -2.09 -9.60 -6.18
N PHE A 53 -2.90 -8.97 -5.32
CA PHE A 53 -3.19 -9.50 -3.99
C PHE A 53 -3.95 -10.83 -4.04
N LEU A 54 -4.94 -10.98 -4.93
CA LEU A 54 -5.64 -12.25 -5.12
C LEU A 54 -4.68 -13.34 -5.60
N GLU A 55 -3.88 -13.06 -6.61
CA GLU A 55 -2.93 -14.00 -7.20
C GLU A 55 -1.83 -14.41 -6.22
N SER A 56 -1.45 -13.55 -5.29
CA SER A 56 -0.48 -13.86 -4.25
C SER A 56 -0.95 -14.93 -3.26
N GLY A 57 -2.26 -15.08 -3.07
CA GLY A 57 -2.84 -15.97 -2.06
C GLY A 57 -2.53 -15.61 -0.62
N GLN A 58 -1.95 -14.42 -0.36
CA GLN A 58 -1.47 -14.03 0.96
C GLN A 58 -2.53 -13.37 1.84
N VAL A 59 -3.66 -12.95 1.29
CA VAL A 59 -4.69 -12.19 2.01
C VAL A 59 -6.04 -12.89 1.97
N ALA A 60 -6.78 -12.82 3.08
CA ALA A 60 -8.14 -13.33 3.20
C ALA A 60 -9.19 -12.21 3.25
N GLU A 61 -8.72 -10.96 3.30
CA GLU A 61 -9.56 -9.77 3.38
C GLU A 61 -8.94 -8.62 2.58
N ALA A 62 -9.78 -7.82 1.90
CA ALA A 62 -9.38 -6.57 1.27
C ALA A 62 -10.31 -5.43 1.74
N VAL A 63 -9.70 -4.36 2.22
CA VAL A 63 -10.36 -3.12 2.65
C VAL A 63 -10.03 -2.02 1.64
N PHE A 64 -11.03 -1.56 0.89
CA PHE A 64 -10.89 -0.43 -0.01
C PHE A 64 -11.19 0.86 0.73
N VAL A 65 -10.19 1.74 0.84
CA VAL A 65 -10.37 3.05 1.48
C VAL A 65 -10.73 4.07 0.42
N CYS A 66 -11.98 4.52 0.43
CA CYS A 66 -12.58 5.35 -0.62
C CYS A 66 -12.75 6.80 -0.18
N ARG A 67 -12.59 7.74 -1.11
CA ARG A 67 -12.79 9.18 -0.87
C ARG A 67 -14.24 9.53 -0.55
N ASP A 68 -15.18 8.89 -1.25
CA ASP A 68 -16.62 9.19 -1.19
C ASP A 68 -17.46 7.97 -1.64
N ASP A 69 -18.77 8.06 -1.47
CA ASP A 69 -19.72 7.00 -1.85
C ASP A 69 -19.77 6.75 -3.36
N ALA A 70 -19.52 7.76 -4.19
CA ALA A 70 -19.47 7.59 -5.64
C ALA A 70 -18.30 6.69 -6.04
N GLN A 71 -17.12 6.93 -5.48
CA GLN A 71 -15.94 6.08 -5.68
C GLN A 71 -16.17 4.66 -5.13
N LYS A 72 -16.75 4.55 -3.94
CA LYS A 72 -17.13 3.25 -3.34
C LYS A 72 -18.05 2.45 -4.25
N LYS A 73 -19.09 3.11 -4.80
CA LYS A 73 -20.03 2.49 -5.76
C LYS A 73 -19.32 2.04 -7.05
N ALA A 74 -18.43 2.87 -7.60
CA ALA A 74 -17.67 2.54 -8.80
C ALA A 74 -16.74 1.32 -8.59
N ILE A 75 -16.02 1.27 -7.45
CA ILE A 75 -15.18 0.12 -7.09
C ILE A 75 -16.03 -1.15 -6.90
N ARG A 76 -17.21 -1.06 -6.26
CA ARG A 76 -18.13 -2.21 -6.14
C ARG A 76 -18.58 -2.73 -7.50
N SER A 77 -18.89 -1.82 -8.43
CA SER A 77 -19.29 -2.19 -9.81
C SER A 77 -18.14 -2.88 -10.54
N ALA A 78 -16.93 -2.34 -10.46
CA ALA A 78 -15.74 -2.95 -11.06
C ALA A 78 -15.43 -4.34 -10.45
N LEU A 79 -15.54 -4.51 -9.13
CA LEU A 79 -15.37 -5.82 -8.49
C LEU A 79 -16.40 -6.84 -9.01
N LYS A 80 -17.66 -6.43 -9.17
CA LYS A 80 -18.72 -7.30 -9.69
C LYS A 80 -18.48 -7.67 -11.15
N GLU A 81 -17.98 -6.74 -11.95
CA GLU A 81 -17.73 -6.92 -13.39
C GLU A 81 -16.50 -7.81 -13.62
N TYR A 82 -15.37 -7.46 -13.05
CA TYR A 82 -14.09 -8.12 -13.35
C TYR A 82 -13.76 -9.30 -12.44
N PHE A 83 -14.39 -9.37 -11.24
CA PHE A 83 -14.14 -10.43 -10.24
C PHE A 83 -15.45 -10.98 -9.65
N PRO A 84 -16.38 -11.51 -10.47
CA PRO A 84 -17.75 -11.85 -10.05
C PRO A 84 -17.85 -12.88 -8.93
N ASN A 85 -16.83 -13.71 -8.74
CA ASN A 85 -16.79 -14.74 -7.71
C ASN A 85 -15.85 -14.41 -6.53
N VAL A 86 -15.34 -13.20 -6.45
CA VAL A 86 -14.30 -12.83 -5.49
C VAL A 86 -14.72 -13.03 -4.04
N SER A 87 -15.98 -12.78 -3.71
CA SER A 87 -16.50 -12.94 -2.34
C SER A 87 -16.52 -14.39 -1.83
N LYS A 88 -16.29 -15.37 -2.71
CA LYS A 88 -16.10 -16.78 -2.32
C LYS A 88 -14.70 -17.06 -1.79
N HIS A 89 -13.75 -16.19 -2.08
CA HIS A 89 -12.33 -16.39 -1.80
C HIS A 89 -11.77 -15.40 -0.80
N ILE A 90 -12.29 -14.17 -0.79
CA ILE A 90 -11.78 -13.08 0.03
C ILE A 90 -12.93 -12.20 0.54
N SER A 91 -12.84 -11.75 1.80
CA SER A 91 -13.77 -10.77 2.37
C SER A 91 -13.50 -9.38 1.79
N ILE A 92 -14.52 -8.68 1.32
CA ILE A 92 -14.41 -7.32 0.79
C ILE A 92 -15.07 -6.34 1.74
N LYS A 93 -14.31 -5.35 2.17
CA LYS A 93 -14.76 -4.26 3.02
C LYS A 93 -14.45 -2.90 2.42
N PHE A 94 -15.07 -1.87 2.97
CA PHE A 94 -14.88 -0.49 2.55
C PHE A 94 -14.74 0.39 3.79
N ALA A 95 -13.79 1.32 3.73
CA ALA A 95 -13.61 2.36 4.72
C ALA A 95 -13.69 3.73 4.04
N ASP A 96 -14.01 4.76 4.81
CA ASP A 96 -14.00 6.13 4.34
C ASP A 96 -12.58 6.70 4.41
N GLY A 97 -12.19 7.47 3.41
CA GLY A 97 -10.96 8.25 3.43
C GLY A 97 -11.02 9.33 4.51
N GLY A 98 -9.86 9.75 5.00
CA GLY A 98 -9.73 10.87 5.93
C GLY A 98 -9.23 12.13 5.24
N ALA A 99 -9.02 13.19 6.04
CA ALA A 99 -8.50 14.47 5.55
C ALA A 99 -7.08 14.34 4.97
N GLU A 100 -6.27 13.51 5.59
CA GLU A 100 -4.91 13.20 5.16
C GLU A 100 -4.74 11.69 4.88
N ARG A 101 -3.62 11.31 4.21
CA ARG A 101 -3.31 9.89 3.97
C ARG A 101 -3.28 9.07 5.25
N GLN A 102 -2.69 9.62 6.30
CA GLN A 102 -2.58 8.95 7.60
C GLN A 102 -3.95 8.66 8.24
N ASP A 103 -4.94 9.55 8.07
CA ASP A 103 -6.30 9.32 8.56
C ASP A 103 -7.00 8.21 7.75
N SER A 104 -6.80 8.23 6.43
CA SER A 104 -7.31 7.20 5.53
C SER A 104 -6.79 5.81 5.89
N VAL A 105 -5.48 5.70 6.19
CA VAL A 105 -4.87 4.44 6.62
C VAL A 105 -5.44 3.99 7.96
N LEU A 106 -5.57 4.89 8.93
CA LEU A 106 -6.15 4.57 10.24
C LEU A 106 -7.59 4.05 10.12
N ASN A 107 -8.40 4.67 9.25
CA ASN A 107 -9.76 4.22 8.99
C ASN A 107 -9.76 2.80 8.36
N GLY A 108 -8.90 2.56 7.37
CA GLY A 108 -8.75 1.22 6.77
C GLY A 108 -8.29 0.16 7.76
N LEU A 109 -7.32 0.48 8.63
CA LEU A 109 -6.84 -0.42 9.68
C LEU A 109 -7.93 -0.75 10.71
N SER A 110 -8.86 0.17 10.96
CA SER A 110 -9.96 -0.04 11.90
C SER A 110 -10.99 -1.05 11.39
N GLU A 111 -11.03 -1.32 10.09
CA GLU A 111 -11.90 -2.31 9.45
C GLU A 111 -11.29 -3.72 9.39
N VAL A 112 -10.00 -3.88 9.75
CA VAL A 112 -9.33 -5.19 9.73
C VAL A 112 -9.96 -6.13 10.75
N SER A 113 -10.35 -7.35 10.29
CA SER A 113 -11.07 -8.32 11.11
C SER A 113 -10.16 -9.06 12.10
N ASP A 114 -8.91 -9.33 11.71
CA ASP A 114 -7.98 -10.14 12.49
C ASP A 114 -6.73 -9.34 12.85
N SER A 115 -6.64 -8.95 14.12
CA SER A 115 -5.52 -8.17 14.65
C SER A 115 -4.21 -8.96 14.75
N ASP A 116 -4.27 -10.28 14.73
CA ASP A 116 -3.10 -11.16 14.81
C ASP A 116 -2.47 -11.41 13.43
N GLY A 117 -3.21 -11.11 12.35
CA GLY A 117 -2.73 -11.18 10.98
C GLY A 117 -1.81 -10.03 10.59
N LEU A 118 -1.36 -10.05 9.33
CA LEU A 118 -0.63 -8.96 8.70
C LEU A 118 -1.59 -7.99 8.01
N ALA A 119 -1.29 -6.70 8.10
CA ALA A 119 -1.90 -5.64 7.32
C ALA A 119 -0.94 -5.18 6.21
N PHE A 120 -1.36 -5.33 4.95
CA PHE A 120 -0.64 -4.87 3.76
C PHE A 120 -1.22 -3.53 3.33
N ILE A 121 -0.53 -2.44 3.56
CA ILE A 121 -0.98 -1.10 3.18
C ILE A 121 -0.43 -0.77 1.80
N HIS A 122 -1.32 -0.54 0.83
CA HIS A 122 -0.94 -0.34 -0.55
C HIS A 122 -1.64 0.85 -1.20
N ASP A 123 -0.86 1.64 -1.93
CA ASP A 123 -1.40 2.72 -2.77
C ASP A 123 -2.09 2.11 -3.99
N GLY A 124 -3.42 2.21 -4.10
CA GLY A 124 -4.19 1.70 -5.25
C GLY A 124 -3.80 2.30 -6.61
N ALA A 125 -2.97 3.34 -6.61
CA ALA A 125 -2.39 3.94 -7.79
C ALA A 125 -1.03 3.33 -8.22
N ARG A 126 -0.63 2.17 -7.68
CA ARG A 126 0.56 1.40 -8.10
C ARG A 126 0.17 0.06 -8.72
N PRO A 127 -0.27 0.06 -9.98
CA PRO A 127 -0.85 -1.13 -10.62
C PRO A 127 0.15 -2.25 -10.93
N LEU A 128 1.46 -1.98 -10.89
CA LEU A 128 2.50 -2.94 -11.28
C LEU A 128 3.10 -3.73 -10.12
N VAL A 129 2.51 -3.68 -8.92
CA VAL A 129 2.96 -4.55 -7.84
C VAL A 129 2.80 -6.02 -8.24
N GLY A 130 3.91 -6.80 -8.16
CA GLY A 130 3.88 -8.23 -8.47
C GLY A 130 3.36 -9.07 -7.31
N ALA A 131 2.64 -10.16 -7.63
CA ALA A 131 2.22 -11.14 -6.62
C ALA A 131 3.41 -11.73 -5.84
N GLU A 132 4.54 -11.94 -6.51
CA GLU A 132 5.78 -12.42 -5.91
C GLU A 132 6.32 -11.46 -4.83
N ASN A 133 6.29 -10.15 -5.09
CA ASN A 133 6.68 -9.15 -4.10
C ASN A 133 5.78 -9.19 -2.86
N ILE A 134 4.48 -9.43 -3.04
CA ILE A 134 3.53 -9.57 -1.94
C ILE A 134 3.87 -10.80 -1.08
N VAL A 135 4.23 -11.93 -1.71
CA VAL A 135 4.68 -13.13 -1.01
C VAL A 135 5.98 -12.87 -0.23
N LEU A 136 6.99 -12.25 -0.87
CA LEU A 136 8.26 -11.93 -0.20
C LEU A 136 8.07 -11.00 1.00
N LEU A 137 7.22 -10.00 0.86
CA LEU A 137 6.85 -9.09 1.95
C LEU A 137 6.16 -9.83 3.09
N SER A 138 5.23 -10.76 2.77
CA SER A 138 4.55 -11.58 3.77
C SER A 138 5.54 -12.39 4.59
N VAL A 139 6.44 -13.11 3.93
CA VAL A 139 7.47 -13.95 4.59
C VAL A 139 8.40 -13.09 5.47
N SER A 140 8.85 -11.94 4.94
CA SER A 140 9.72 -11.03 5.69
C SER A 140 9.00 -10.44 6.92
N ALA A 141 7.74 -9.99 6.77
CA ALA A 141 6.97 -9.44 7.88
C ALA A 141 6.60 -10.49 8.94
N GLN A 142 6.35 -11.73 8.55
CA GLN A 142 6.13 -12.84 9.49
C GLN A 142 7.37 -13.10 10.36
N ARG A 143 8.57 -13.02 9.76
CA ARG A 143 9.84 -13.23 10.46
C ARG A 143 10.20 -12.04 11.35
N ASP A 144 10.10 -10.81 10.83
CA ASP A 144 10.72 -9.61 11.41
C ASP A 144 9.69 -8.66 12.07
N GLY A 145 8.39 -8.95 11.91
CA GLY A 145 7.27 -8.12 12.43
C GLY A 145 6.78 -7.07 11.44
N ALA A 146 7.64 -6.58 10.53
CA ALA A 146 7.28 -5.63 9.49
C ALA A 146 8.23 -5.71 8.29
N SER A 147 7.71 -5.39 7.10
CA SER A 147 8.50 -5.30 5.87
C SER A 147 7.97 -4.21 4.94
N VAL A 148 8.83 -3.68 4.08
CA VAL A 148 8.49 -2.64 3.11
C VAL A 148 9.13 -2.92 1.77
N LEU A 149 8.36 -2.71 0.70
CA LEU A 149 8.87 -2.73 -0.67
C LEU A 149 9.62 -1.43 -0.94
N ALA A 150 10.86 -1.52 -1.42
CA ALA A 150 11.66 -0.35 -1.76
C ALA A 150 12.65 -0.66 -2.88
N SER A 151 13.09 0.35 -3.59
CA SER A 151 14.16 0.26 -4.58
C SER A 151 15.36 1.11 -4.18
N LYS A 152 16.56 0.74 -4.65
CA LYS A 152 17.75 1.58 -4.51
C LYS A 152 17.56 2.87 -5.30
N VAL A 153 18.06 3.96 -4.75
CA VAL A 153 18.09 5.23 -5.46
C VAL A 153 19.21 5.20 -6.50
N VAL A 154 18.85 5.41 -7.78
CA VAL A 154 19.79 5.39 -8.91
C VAL A 154 20.34 6.79 -9.24
N ASP A 155 19.55 7.84 -9.01
CA ASP A 155 19.95 9.22 -9.25
C ASP A 155 20.85 9.77 -8.15
N THR A 156 21.64 10.79 -8.47
CA THR A 156 22.38 11.58 -7.48
C THR A 156 21.41 12.49 -6.74
N ILE A 157 21.25 12.26 -5.43
CA ILE A 157 20.35 13.05 -4.59
C ILE A 157 21.15 14.13 -3.85
N LYS A 158 20.67 15.36 -3.92
CA LYS A 158 21.19 16.50 -3.17
C LYS A 158 20.12 17.01 -2.21
N ARG A 159 20.54 17.48 -1.06
CA ARG A 159 19.65 18.13 -0.11
C ARG A 159 19.82 19.63 -0.14
N ILE A 160 18.73 20.36 -0.20
CA ILE A 160 18.71 21.80 0.00
C ILE A 160 18.69 22.07 1.51
N PRO A 161 19.60 22.90 2.05
CA PRO A 161 19.55 23.27 3.46
C PRO A 161 18.19 23.89 3.85
N ALA A 162 17.77 23.67 5.08
CA ALA A 162 16.50 24.20 5.57
C ALA A 162 16.41 25.73 5.38
N ASN A 163 15.21 26.21 5.03
CA ASN A 163 14.90 27.63 4.84
C ASN A 163 15.69 28.32 3.69
N LYS A 164 16.20 27.57 2.73
CA LYS A 164 16.83 28.11 1.50
C LYS A 164 15.92 27.92 0.29
N LYS A 165 16.03 28.86 -0.66
CA LYS A 165 15.40 28.77 -1.99
C LYS A 165 16.20 27.83 -2.89
N THR A 166 15.65 27.44 -4.03
CA THR A 166 16.33 26.58 -5.02
C THR A 166 17.37 27.32 -5.86
N GLU A 167 17.37 28.65 -5.81
CA GLU A 167 18.25 29.50 -6.61
C GLU A 167 19.54 29.83 -5.85
N ASN A 168 20.69 29.68 -6.51
CA ASN A 168 22.04 30.03 -6.01
C ASN A 168 22.28 29.51 -4.57
N VAL A 169 22.07 28.20 -4.37
CA VAL A 169 22.16 27.54 -3.08
C VAL A 169 23.27 26.48 -3.10
N LYS A 170 24.07 26.41 -2.04
CA LYS A 170 24.99 25.30 -1.82
C LYS A 170 24.19 24.06 -1.43
N LEU A 171 24.36 22.99 -2.18
CA LEU A 171 23.68 21.71 -1.98
C LEU A 171 24.52 20.78 -1.10
N ASP A 172 23.85 20.05 -0.20
CA ASP A 172 24.49 18.99 0.58
C ASP A 172 24.50 17.68 -0.18
N ASP A 173 25.61 16.97 -0.15
CA ASP A 173 25.73 15.61 -0.66
C ASP A 173 25.03 14.62 0.26
N LEU A 174 24.40 13.62 -0.33
CA LEU A 174 23.86 12.47 0.38
C LEU A 174 24.54 11.19 -0.13
N ASP A 175 24.93 10.32 0.80
CA ASP A 175 25.46 9.00 0.45
C ASP A 175 24.34 8.14 -0.14
N ARG A 176 24.30 8.06 -1.47
CA ARG A 176 23.27 7.31 -2.22
C ARG A 176 23.23 5.82 -1.85
N SER A 177 24.36 5.23 -1.46
CA SER A 177 24.42 3.81 -1.10
C SER A 177 23.52 3.46 0.10
N ARG A 178 23.15 4.45 0.90
CA ARG A 178 22.28 4.34 2.09
C ARG A 178 20.86 4.85 1.86
N LEU A 179 20.50 5.24 0.64
CA LEU A 179 19.18 5.78 0.31
C LEU A 179 18.32 4.75 -0.41
N TRP A 180 17.08 4.65 0.04
CA TRP A 180 16.07 3.78 -0.54
C TRP A 180 14.82 4.58 -0.88
N ALA A 181 14.28 4.36 -2.07
CA ALA A 181 12.99 4.89 -2.48
C ALA A 181 11.87 3.97 -1.97
N MET A 182 11.14 4.42 -0.94
CA MET A 182 10.07 3.63 -0.34
C MET A 182 8.89 3.51 -1.29
N GLN A 183 8.38 2.29 -1.42
CA GLN A 183 7.22 1.96 -2.23
C GLN A 183 6.12 1.37 -1.33
N THR A 184 5.08 0.85 -1.95
CA THR A 184 4.07 0.02 -1.30
C THR A 184 3.89 -1.27 -2.10
N PRO A 185 3.51 -2.40 -1.46
CA PRO A 185 2.96 -2.54 -0.10
C PRO A 185 3.99 -2.30 1.02
N GLN A 186 3.48 -1.78 2.15
CA GLN A 186 4.17 -1.75 3.43
C GLN A 186 3.40 -2.68 4.37
N VAL A 187 4.08 -3.64 4.98
CA VAL A 187 3.43 -4.78 5.65
C VAL A 187 3.84 -4.83 7.11
N PHE A 188 2.86 -5.01 7.99
CA PHE A 188 3.05 -4.96 9.43
C PHE A 188 2.13 -5.97 10.12
N LYS A 189 2.43 -6.35 11.36
CA LYS A 189 1.42 -6.95 12.23
C LYS A 189 0.28 -5.95 12.43
N ALA A 190 -0.96 -6.37 12.17
CA ALA A 190 -2.12 -5.48 12.15
C ALA A 190 -2.33 -4.74 13.48
N SER A 191 -2.22 -5.43 14.61
CA SER A 191 -2.32 -4.83 15.95
C SER A 191 -1.23 -3.79 16.23
N GLU A 192 -0.01 -4.02 15.76
CA GLU A 192 1.12 -3.12 16.02
C GLU A 192 1.03 -1.85 15.19
N ILE A 193 0.71 -1.95 13.89
CA ILE A 193 0.57 -0.76 13.05
C ILE A 193 -0.66 0.08 13.44
N LEU A 194 -1.75 -0.55 13.84
CA LEU A 194 -2.92 0.16 14.37
C LEU A 194 -2.54 0.95 15.64
N SER A 195 -1.74 0.35 16.52
CA SER A 195 -1.23 1.02 17.73
C SER A 195 -0.30 2.19 17.38
N ALA A 196 0.58 2.01 16.39
CA ALA A 196 1.46 3.06 15.88
C ALA A 196 0.67 4.26 15.33
N TYR A 197 -0.38 4.02 14.55
CA TYR A 197 -1.25 5.08 14.04
C TYR A 197 -2.04 5.81 15.13
N LYS A 198 -2.52 5.09 16.15
CA LYS A 198 -3.14 5.70 17.33
C LYS A 198 -2.15 6.58 18.08
N PHE A 199 -0.89 6.14 18.22
CA PHE A 199 0.19 6.93 18.81
C PHE A 199 0.48 8.20 18.00
N VAL A 200 0.62 8.10 16.68
CA VAL A 200 0.81 9.24 15.76
C VAL A 200 -0.31 10.27 15.93
N LYS A 201 -1.56 9.80 15.92
CA LYS A 201 -2.75 10.67 16.07
C LYS A 201 -2.78 11.36 17.44
N LYS A 202 -2.54 10.62 18.53
CA LYS A 202 -2.50 11.17 19.90
C LYS A 202 -1.43 12.25 20.06
N ASN A 203 -0.25 12.06 19.45
CA ASN A 203 0.88 12.98 19.54
C ASN A 203 0.90 14.02 18.41
N LYS A 204 -0.11 14.06 17.54
CA LYS A 204 -0.22 15.00 16.40
C LYS A 204 1.02 15.00 15.50
N LEU A 205 1.64 13.83 15.30
CA LEU A 205 2.83 13.70 14.47
C LEU A 205 2.45 13.77 12.99
N LYS A 206 3.26 14.45 12.20
CA LYS A 206 3.20 14.41 10.74
C LYS A 206 4.15 13.32 10.25
N ILE A 207 3.60 12.38 9.49
CA ILE A 207 4.34 11.26 8.93
C ILE A 207 4.24 11.29 7.41
N THR A 208 5.23 10.72 6.73
CA THR A 208 5.29 10.63 5.28
C THR A 208 4.69 9.35 4.72
N ASP A 209 4.82 8.24 5.47
CA ASP A 209 4.36 6.91 5.09
C ASP A 209 4.10 6.03 6.34
N ASP A 210 3.77 4.75 6.11
CA ASP A 210 3.41 3.83 7.18
C ASP A 210 4.64 3.36 7.97
N VAL A 211 5.81 3.30 7.30
CA VAL A 211 7.11 3.05 7.96
C VAL A 211 7.43 4.15 8.96
N ALA A 212 7.19 5.42 8.59
CA ALA A 212 7.42 6.55 9.51
C ALA A 212 6.53 6.46 10.77
N ALA A 213 5.26 6.01 10.63
CA ALA A 213 4.39 5.75 11.78
C ALA A 213 4.98 4.66 12.69
N TYR A 214 5.40 3.55 12.07
CA TYR A 214 5.87 2.37 12.79
C TYR A 214 7.21 2.64 13.51
N THR A 215 8.13 3.36 12.86
CA THR A 215 9.43 3.74 13.46
C THR A 215 9.27 4.81 14.55
N ALA A 216 8.33 5.76 14.40
CA ALA A 216 8.00 6.71 15.47
C ALA A 216 7.42 6.01 16.71
N PHE A 217 6.79 4.85 16.55
CA PHE A 217 6.31 3.99 17.63
C PHE A 217 7.43 3.11 18.23
N GLY A 218 8.70 3.29 17.82
CA GLY A 218 9.86 2.58 18.35
C GLY A 218 10.11 1.20 17.73
N LYS A 219 9.48 0.89 16.60
CA LYS A 219 9.60 -0.40 15.91
C LYS A 219 10.56 -0.32 14.72
N LYS A 220 10.97 -1.48 14.22
CA LYS A 220 11.89 -1.62 13.07
C LYS A 220 11.20 -2.32 11.91
N VAL A 221 11.69 -2.10 10.69
CA VAL A 221 11.19 -2.72 9.47
C VAL A 221 12.33 -3.38 8.69
N SER A 222 12.01 -4.44 7.95
CA SER A 222 12.91 -5.04 6.97
C SER A 222 12.59 -4.54 5.57
N ILE A 223 13.61 -4.27 4.77
CA ILE A 223 13.45 -3.84 3.38
C ILE A 223 13.44 -5.08 2.49
N VAL A 224 12.45 -5.18 1.62
CA VAL A 224 12.41 -6.10 0.48
C VAL A 224 12.72 -5.28 -0.77
N GLU A 225 13.87 -5.59 -1.40
CA GLU A 225 14.30 -4.87 -2.60
C GLU A 225 13.39 -5.21 -3.78
N ASN A 226 12.86 -4.17 -4.42
CA ASN A 226 12.14 -4.29 -5.69
C ASN A 226 13.06 -3.87 -6.84
N ILE A 227 13.35 -4.80 -7.74
CA ILE A 227 14.16 -4.56 -8.94
C ILE A 227 13.32 -4.26 -10.18
N TYR A 228 11.99 -4.39 -10.09
CA TYR A 228 11.05 -4.15 -11.19
C TYR A 228 10.39 -2.77 -11.07
N PRO A 229 9.95 -2.18 -12.19
CA PRO A 229 9.19 -0.93 -12.14
C PRO A 229 7.90 -1.09 -11.31
N ASN A 230 7.69 -0.17 -10.36
CA ASN A 230 6.46 -0.07 -9.58
C ASN A 230 6.07 1.42 -9.43
N PRO A 231 5.87 2.13 -10.57
CA PRO A 231 5.55 3.54 -10.53
C PRO A 231 4.18 3.79 -9.88
N LYS A 232 4.08 4.93 -9.22
CA LYS A 232 2.80 5.44 -8.71
C LYS A 232 2.21 6.41 -9.73
N ILE A 233 1.03 6.14 -10.22
CA ILE A 233 0.30 7.06 -11.11
C ILE A 233 0.02 8.36 -10.34
N THR A 234 0.67 9.44 -10.78
CA THR A 234 0.57 10.77 -10.19
C THR A 234 0.24 11.85 -11.20
N VAL A 235 0.65 11.65 -12.45
CA VAL A 235 0.36 12.51 -13.60
C VAL A 235 -0.10 11.65 -14.79
N PRO A 236 -0.79 12.22 -15.80
CA PRO A 236 -1.32 11.45 -16.93
C PRO A 236 -0.24 10.63 -17.69
N GLN A 237 0.97 11.17 -17.79
CA GLN A 237 2.09 10.51 -18.46
C GLN A 237 2.49 9.17 -17.82
N ASP A 238 2.20 8.97 -16.54
CA ASP A 238 2.49 7.73 -15.84
C ASP A 238 1.67 6.56 -16.42
N ILE A 239 0.47 6.81 -16.94
CA ILE A 239 -0.38 5.80 -17.59
C ILE A 239 0.32 5.33 -18.87
N ALA A 240 0.68 6.27 -19.76
CA ALA A 240 1.38 5.94 -21.01
C ALA A 240 2.71 5.21 -20.75
N TYR A 241 3.43 5.59 -19.70
CA TYR A 241 4.65 4.89 -19.30
C TYR A 241 4.39 3.43 -18.89
N ILE A 242 3.34 3.17 -18.14
CA ILE A 242 2.97 1.81 -17.72
C ILE A 242 2.51 0.97 -18.92
N GLU A 243 1.75 1.53 -19.84
CA GLU A 243 1.34 0.88 -21.08
C GLU A 243 2.56 0.52 -21.94
N PHE A 244 3.53 1.43 -22.03
CA PHE A 244 4.80 1.16 -22.71
C PHE A 244 5.56 0.00 -22.06
N LEU A 245 5.72 -0.02 -20.74
CA LEU A 245 6.37 -1.12 -20.03
C LEU A 245 5.70 -2.46 -20.34
N ASN A 246 4.38 -2.49 -20.26
CA ASN A 246 3.60 -3.70 -20.59
C ASN A 246 3.80 -4.16 -22.03
N SER A 247 3.82 -3.24 -23.01
CA SER A 247 4.04 -3.55 -24.43
C SER A 247 5.41 -4.17 -24.70
N LYS A 248 6.39 -3.94 -23.82
CA LYS A 248 7.75 -4.49 -23.90
C LYS A 248 7.93 -5.75 -23.05
N GLY A 249 6.88 -6.23 -22.37
CA GLY A 249 6.98 -7.38 -21.46
C GLY A 249 7.82 -7.08 -20.21
N ILE A 250 8.04 -5.82 -19.89
CA ILE A 250 8.77 -5.39 -18.68
C ILE A 250 7.75 -5.39 -17.54
N LYS A 251 7.94 -6.32 -16.61
CA LYS A 251 7.13 -6.45 -15.40
C LYS A 251 7.86 -5.85 -14.23
#